data_d94a3e8c0755d33febb7ced4302522c8
#
_entry.id   d94a3e8c0755d33febb7ced4302522c8
#
_cell.length_a   1.000
_cell.length_b   1.000
_cell.length_c   1.000
_cell.angle_alpha   90.00
_cell.angle_beta   90.00
_cell.angle_gamma   90.00
#
_symmetry.space_group_name_H-M   'P 1'
#
loop_
_entity.id
_entity.type
_entity.pdbx_description
1 polymer ?
#
loop_
_entity_poly.entity_id
_entity_poly.type
_entity_poly.pdbx_seq_one_letter_code
_entity_poly.pdbx_strand_id
1 'polypeptide(L)'
;MSQNSEDIKKKVQEKSEKLAELGFALTKNQFSYKIEEKISKEYWQKRIKNLTKYNEISLEYYTQIQNLMNLINKEKAQMFLLQTSKFHQLGTELIKLMQQIEENPSIINSKDKQQSQWSKKIKEKIIEYSKNCLENEKNMNLNFRKFYDAEIKKILQ
;
A
#
# COMPACT_ATOMS: atom_id res chain seq x y z
N MET A 1 -4.42 -18.09 34.01
CA MET A 1 -5.19 -18.08 32.77
C MET A 1 -5.90 -16.76 32.50
N SER A 2 -6.44 -16.09 33.51
CA SER A 2 -6.99 -14.74 33.34
C SER A 2 -5.95 -13.72 32.88
N GLN A 3 -4.70 -13.82 33.34
CA GLN A 3 -3.59 -12.94 32.94
C GLN A 3 -3.28 -13.08 31.43
N ASN A 4 -3.26 -14.30 30.91
CA ASN A 4 -3.02 -14.53 29.48
C ASN A 4 -4.14 -13.95 28.61
N SER A 5 -5.38 -14.06 29.06
CA SER A 5 -6.54 -13.51 28.37
C SER A 5 -6.49 -11.97 28.32
N GLU A 6 -6.14 -11.33 29.43
CA GLU A 6 -6.02 -9.87 29.48
C GLU A 6 -4.81 -9.37 28.68
N ASP A 7 -3.68 -10.09 28.71
CA ASP A 7 -2.51 -9.77 27.90
C ASP A 7 -2.82 -9.86 26.41
N ILE A 8 -3.52 -10.91 25.97
CA ILE A 8 -3.95 -11.06 24.58
C ILE A 8 -4.86 -9.92 24.18
N LYS A 9 -5.84 -9.60 25.03
CA LYS A 9 -6.78 -8.50 24.81
C LYS A 9 -6.05 -7.17 24.64
N LYS A 10 -5.08 -6.88 25.49
CA LYS A 10 -4.27 -5.67 25.42
C LYS A 10 -3.45 -5.62 24.15
N LYS A 11 -2.79 -6.72 23.77
CA LYS A 11 -2.00 -6.80 22.54
C LYS A 11 -2.87 -6.64 21.30
N VAL A 12 -4.04 -7.27 21.27
CA VAL A 12 -5.01 -7.13 20.16
C VAL A 12 -5.45 -5.67 20.03
N GLN A 13 -5.74 -5.01 21.15
CA GLN A 13 -6.13 -3.60 21.15
C GLN A 13 -5.01 -2.71 20.60
N GLU A 14 -3.78 -2.89 21.07
CA GLU A 14 -2.63 -2.12 20.60
C GLU A 14 -2.39 -2.32 19.10
N LYS A 15 -2.46 -3.56 18.61
CA LYS A 15 -2.28 -3.86 17.18
C LYS A 15 -3.41 -3.28 16.32
N SER A 16 -4.65 -3.32 16.83
CA SER A 16 -5.81 -2.75 16.12
C SER A 16 -5.70 -1.24 16.00
N GLU A 17 -5.30 -0.56 17.07
CA GLU A 17 -5.07 0.88 17.07
C GLU A 17 -3.95 1.25 16.11
N LYS A 18 -2.86 0.47 16.10
CA LYS A 18 -1.74 0.68 15.18
C LYS A 18 -2.18 0.51 13.72
N LEU A 19 -2.98 -0.49 13.42
CA LEU A 19 -3.52 -0.71 12.08
C LEU A 19 -4.42 0.44 11.64
N ALA A 20 -5.25 0.96 12.53
CA ALA A 20 -6.10 2.13 12.24
C ALA A 20 -5.24 3.36 11.94
N GLU A 21 -4.20 3.61 12.72
CA GLU A 21 -3.24 4.71 12.47
C GLU A 21 -2.55 4.56 11.13
N LEU A 22 -2.09 3.36 10.80
CA LEU A 22 -1.40 3.09 9.54
C LEU A 22 -2.34 3.23 8.34
N GLY A 23 -3.59 2.77 8.47
CA GLY A 23 -4.61 2.97 7.43
C GLY A 23 -4.87 4.46 7.17
N PHE A 24 -4.94 5.24 8.22
CA PHE A 24 -5.10 6.70 8.13
C PHE A 24 -3.86 7.35 7.50
N ALA A 25 -2.66 6.89 7.88
CA ALA A 25 -1.41 7.37 7.30
C ALA A 25 -1.31 7.06 5.81
N LEU A 26 -1.77 5.89 5.37
CA LEU A 26 -1.85 5.55 3.94
C LEU A 26 -2.75 6.54 3.20
N THR A 27 -3.93 6.82 3.73
CA THR A 27 -4.87 7.77 3.12
C THR A 27 -4.27 9.17 3.01
N LYS A 28 -3.57 9.62 4.04
CA LYS A 28 -2.91 10.94 4.05
C LYS A 28 -1.75 11.04 3.07
N ASN A 29 -1.09 9.93 2.77
CA ASN A 29 0.09 9.90 1.91
C ASN A 29 -0.20 9.39 0.51
N GLN A 30 -1.46 9.35 0.10
CA GLN A 30 -1.84 8.99 -1.27
C GLN A 30 -1.12 9.87 -2.27
N PHE A 31 -0.69 9.26 -3.36
CA PHE A 31 -0.01 9.95 -4.44
C PHE A 31 -0.95 10.17 -5.61
N SER A 32 -0.73 11.26 -6.38
CA SER A 32 -1.47 11.48 -7.62
C SER A 32 -0.91 10.57 -8.71
N TYR A 33 -1.80 9.91 -9.44
CA TYR A 33 -1.44 9.13 -10.60
C TYR A 33 -1.43 9.94 -11.90
N LYS A 34 -1.75 11.23 -11.82
CA LYS A 34 -1.66 12.14 -12.98
C LYS A 34 -0.20 12.41 -13.30
N ILE A 35 0.13 12.36 -14.59
CA ILE A 35 1.46 12.63 -15.09
C ILE A 35 1.43 14.01 -15.75
N GLU A 36 2.30 14.91 -15.28
CA GLU A 36 2.41 16.25 -15.85
C GLU A 36 3.16 16.20 -17.19
N GLU A 37 2.85 17.16 -18.09
CA GLU A 37 3.45 17.21 -19.43
C GLU A 37 4.94 17.50 -19.39
N LYS A 38 5.37 18.39 -18.47
CA LYS A 38 6.79 18.70 -18.29
C LYS A 38 7.36 17.86 -17.16
N ILE A 39 8.15 16.86 -17.55
CA ILE A 39 8.67 15.88 -16.61
C ILE A 39 10.18 16.04 -16.51
N SER A 40 10.64 16.52 -15.35
CA SER A 40 12.06 16.65 -15.03
C SER A 40 12.52 15.45 -14.20
N LYS A 41 13.83 15.28 -14.06
CA LYS A 41 14.41 14.28 -13.17
C LYS A 41 13.96 14.50 -11.73
N GLU A 42 13.93 15.77 -11.28
CA GLU A 42 13.48 16.15 -9.94
C GLU A 42 12.02 15.77 -9.68
N TYR A 43 11.16 15.92 -10.67
CA TYR A 43 9.77 15.51 -10.60
C TYR A 43 9.65 14.00 -10.28
N TRP A 44 10.39 13.16 -10.99
CA TRP A 44 10.36 11.72 -10.77
C TRP A 44 10.99 11.32 -9.44
N GLN A 45 12.08 11.96 -9.04
CA GLN A 45 12.72 11.73 -7.76
C GLN A 45 11.75 12.01 -6.60
N LYS A 46 11.01 13.12 -6.69
CA LYS A 46 10.02 13.48 -5.68
C LYS A 46 8.86 12.47 -5.62
N ARG A 47 8.38 12.03 -6.79
CA ARG A 47 7.30 11.04 -6.84
C ARG A 47 7.75 9.69 -6.29
N ILE A 48 8.94 9.25 -6.64
CA ILE A 48 9.52 8.00 -6.13
C ILE A 48 9.67 8.08 -4.61
N LYS A 49 10.15 9.18 -4.08
CA LYS A 49 10.30 9.40 -2.65
C LYS A 49 8.96 9.30 -1.93
N ASN A 50 7.93 9.95 -2.46
CA ASN A 50 6.59 9.93 -1.88
C ASN A 50 5.98 8.53 -1.91
N LEU A 51 6.14 7.83 -3.04
CA LEU A 51 5.63 6.47 -3.20
C LEU A 51 6.39 5.47 -2.33
N THR A 52 7.70 5.66 -2.18
CA THR A 52 8.52 4.82 -1.29
C THR A 52 8.04 4.95 0.15
N LYS A 53 7.76 6.15 0.60
CA LYS A 53 7.18 6.39 1.93
C LYS A 53 5.84 5.69 2.09
N TYR A 54 4.97 5.81 1.11
CA TYR A 54 3.67 5.14 1.09
C TYR A 54 3.84 3.62 1.18
N ASN A 55 4.78 3.07 0.41
CA ASN A 55 5.04 1.64 0.39
C ASN A 55 5.66 1.13 1.70
N GLU A 56 6.46 1.94 2.37
CA GLU A 56 6.98 1.63 3.72
C GLU A 56 5.85 1.51 4.74
N ILE A 57 4.88 2.41 4.66
CA ILE A 57 3.68 2.37 5.51
C ILE A 57 2.88 1.09 5.23
N SER A 58 2.75 0.72 3.96
CA SER A 58 2.05 -0.52 3.58
C SER A 58 2.76 -1.77 4.09
N LEU A 59 4.09 -1.78 4.09
CA LEU A 59 4.88 -2.89 4.64
C LEU A 59 4.68 -3.01 6.15
N GLU A 60 4.68 -1.89 6.86
CA GLU A 60 4.43 -1.89 8.30
C GLU A 60 3.02 -2.38 8.60
N TYR A 61 2.05 -1.96 7.80
CA TYR A 61 0.67 -2.43 7.90
C TYR A 61 0.60 -3.96 7.77
N TYR A 62 1.26 -4.51 6.76
CA TYR A 62 1.36 -5.95 6.53
C TYR A 62 1.97 -6.67 7.74
N THR A 63 3.06 -6.13 8.29
CA THR A 63 3.74 -6.68 9.45
C THR A 63 2.81 -6.72 10.68
N GLN A 64 2.06 -5.66 10.89
CA GLN A 64 1.11 -5.60 12.02
C GLN A 64 -0.02 -6.62 11.86
N ILE A 65 -0.47 -6.87 10.64
CA ILE A 65 -1.46 -7.90 10.37
C ILE A 65 -0.91 -9.29 10.67
N GLN A 66 0.33 -9.57 10.26
CA GLN A 66 0.97 -10.85 10.59
C GLN A 66 1.04 -11.07 12.10
N ASN A 67 1.41 -10.03 12.85
CA ASN A 67 1.45 -10.09 14.29
C ASN A 67 0.06 -10.34 14.89
N LEU A 68 -0.94 -9.68 14.34
CA LEU A 68 -2.33 -9.85 14.76
C LEU A 68 -2.84 -11.26 14.48
N MET A 69 -2.48 -11.84 13.33
CA MET A 69 -2.84 -13.22 12.98
C MET A 69 -2.37 -14.23 14.03
N ASN A 70 -1.22 -14.00 14.64
CA ASN A 70 -0.69 -14.88 15.67
C ASN A 70 -1.47 -14.81 16.98
N LEU A 71 -2.26 -13.74 17.17
CA LEU A 71 -3.07 -13.52 18.37
C LEU A 71 -4.55 -13.92 18.19
N ILE A 72 -4.99 -14.02 16.95
CA ILE A 72 -6.40 -14.24 16.60
C ILE A 72 -6.50 -15.45 15.67
N ASN A 73 -7.68 -15.73 15.18
CA ASN A 73 -7.95 -16.80 14.23
C ASN A 73 -7.23 -16.59 12.90
N LYS A 74 -6.22 -17.43 12.64
CA LYS A 74 -5.38 -17.33 11.43
C LYS A 74 -6.18 -17.46 10.13
N GLU A 75 -7.18 -18.32 10.09
CA GLU A 75 -7.96 -18.57 8.88
C GLU A 75 -8.70 -17.31 8.42
N LYS A 76 -9.32 -16.61 9.35
CA LYS A 76 -10.10 -15.40 9.04
C LYS A 76 -9.21 -14.21 8.73
N ALA A 77 -8.05 -14.12 9.36
CA ALA A 77 -7.08 -13.08 9.09
C ALA A 77 -6.33 -13.30 7.76
N GLN A 78 -6.28 -14.54 7.28
CA GLN A 78 -5.52 -14.92 6.09
C GLN A 78 -5.97 -14.17 4.83
N MET A 79 -7.27 -14.03 4.62
CA MET A 79 -7.81 -13.28 3.48
C MET A 79 -7.37 -11.82 3.51
N PHE A 80 -7.41 -11.22 4.68
CA PHE A 80 -6.99 -9.84 4.88
C PHE A 80 -5.47 -9.70 4.66
N LEU A 81 -4.69 -10.64 5.18
CA LEU A 81 -3.24 -10.67 4.98
C LEU A 81 -2.87 -10.79 3.50
N LEU A 82 -3.54 -11.68 2.78
CA LEU A 82 -3.31 -11.87 1.34
C LEU A 82 -3.56 -10.58 0.56
N GLN A 83 -4.65 -9.89 0.85
CA GLN A 83 -5.00 -8.64 0.20
C GLN A 83 -3.98 -7.54 0.50
N THR A 84 -3.51 -7.46 1.73
CA THR A 84 -2.49 -6.49 2.14
C THR A 84 -1.16 -6.77 1.45
N SER A 85 -0.78 -8.04 1.33
CA SER A 85 0.41 -8.47 0.59
C SER A 85 0.33 -8.04 -0.88
N LYS A 86 -0.79 -8.26 -1.52
CA LYS A 86 -1.04 -7.86 -2.90
C LYS A 86 -0.93 -6.34 -3.08
N PHE A 87 -1.51 -5.60 -2.16
CA PHE A 87 -1.42 -4.14 -2.13
C PHE A 87 0.02 -3.66 -2.08
N HIS A 88 0.82 -4.22 -1.17
CA HIS A 88 2.24 -3.88 -1.02
C HIS A 88 3.02 -4.23 -2.29
N GLN A 89 2.75 -5.38 -2.89
CA GLN A 89 3.41 -5.82 -4.13
C GLN A 89 3.16 -4.85 -5.28
N LEU A 90 1.93 -4.38 -5.44
CA LEU A 90 1.58 -3.40 -6.47
C LEU A 90 2.37 -2.11 -6.29
N GLY A 91 2.51 -1.64 -5.05
CA GLY A 91 3.32 -0.46 -4.74
C GLY A 91 4.79 -0.65 -5.12
N THR A 92 5.35 -1.81 -4.83
CA THR A 92 6.73 -2.16 -5.17
C THR A 92 6.95 -2.17 -6.69
N GLU A 93 6.02 -2.74 -7.44
CA GLU A 93 6.08 -2.76 -8.91
C GLU A 93 6.02 -1.35 -9.50
N LEU A 94 5.16 -0.50 -8.94
CA LEU A 94 5.04 0.88 -9.38
C LEU A 94 6.33 1.67 -9.12
N ILE A 95 6.97 1.48 -7.97
CA ILE A 95 8.26 2.10 -7.65
C ILE A 95 9.32 1.69 -8.66
N LYS A 96 9.43 0.41 -8.98
CA LYS A 96 10.39 -0.10 -9.96
C LYS A 96 10.19 0.53 -11.34
N LEU A 97 8.94 0.67 -11.75
CA LEU A 97 8.62 1.30 -13.04
C LEU A 97 9.03 2.77 -13.06
N MET A 98 8.77 3.50 -11.98
CA MET A 98 9.16 4.90 -11.85
C MET A 98 10.68 5.08 -11.81
N GLN A 99 11.41 4.16 -11.19
CA GLN A 99 12.88 4.17 -11.16
C GLN A 99 13.47 4.02 -12.57
N GLN A 100 12.87 3.20 -13.43
CA GLN A 100 13.30 3.09 -14.83
C GLN A 100 13.19 4.43 -15.55
N ILE A 101 12.16 5.21 -15.26
CA ILE A 101 11.98 6.53 -15.86
C ILE A 101 12.99 7.52 -15.28
N GLU A 102 13.28 7.45 -13.99
CA GLU A 102 14.28 8.31 -13.36
C GLU A 102 15.65 8.10 -13.98
N GLU A 103 16.04 6.86 -14.26
CA GLU A 103 17.31 6.52 -14.88
C GLU A 103 17.41 7.04 -16.32
N ASN A 104 16.29 7.11 -17.03
CA ASN A 104 16.25 7.57 -18.41
C ASN A 104 15.02 8.44 -18.68
N PRO A 105 15.02 9.70 -18.18
CA PRO A 105 13.86 10.60 -18.34
C PRO A 105 13.50 10.91 -19.79
N SER A 106 14.48 10.80 -20.72
CA SER A 106 14.26 11.06 -22.16
C SER A 106 13.24 10.11 -22.77
N ILE A 107 13.00 8.94 -22.18
CA ILE A 107 12.01 7.99 -22.65
C ILE A 107 10.61 8.61 -22.71
N ILE A 108 10.27 9.47 -21.76
CA ILE A 108 8.93 10.07 -21.67
C ILE A 108 8.78 11.29 -22.60
N ASN A 109 9.87 12.04 -22.82
CA ASN A 109 9.85 13.28 -23.58
C ASN A 109 10.45 13.17 -24.98
N SER A 110 10.72 11.94 -25.45
CA SER A 110 11.35 11.72 -26.73
C SER A 110 10.41 12.04 -27.90
N LYS A 111 10.98 12.70 -28.93
CA LYS A 111 10.31 12.93 -30.21
C LYS A 111 10.47 11.75 -31.16
N ASP A 112 11.31 10.78 -30.83
CA ASP A 112 11.49 9.55 -31.60
C ASP A 112 10.21 8.74 -31.55
N LYS A 113 9.73 8.30 -32.72
CA LYS A 113 8.46 7.57 -32.86
C LYS A 113 8.42 6.28 -32.04
N GLN A 114 9.53 5.55 -31.98
CA GLN A 114 9.65 4.30 -31.25
C GLN A 114 9.68 4.55 -29.73
N GLN A 115 10.45 5.54 -29.29
CA GLN A 115 10.52 5.97 -27.89
C GLN A 115 9.20 6.61 -27.42
N SER A 116 8.50 7.32 -28.33
CA SER A 116 7.21 7.92 -28.04
C SER A 116 6.14 6.85 -27.75
N GLN A 117 6.14 5.74 -28.52
CA GLN A 117 5.24 4.61 -28.24
C GLN A 117 5.56 3.95 -26.91
N TRP A 118 6.83 3.80 -26.61
CA TRP A 118 7.30 3.23 -25.33
C TRP A 118 6.90 4.11 -24.15
N SER A 119 7.09 5.40 -24.30
CA SER A 119 6.68 6.42 -23.32
C SER A 119 5.18 6.34 -23.03
N LYS A 120 4.37 6.22 -24.06
CA LYS A 120 2.92 6.09 -23.91
C LYS A 120 2.55 4.85 -23.10
N LYS A 121 3.16 3.70 -23.42
CA LYS A 121 2.94 2.45 -22.68
C LYS A 121 3.34 2.54 -21.22
N ILE A 122 4.46 3.18 -20.93
CA ILE A 122 4.94 3.37 -19.55
C ILE A 122 3.97 4.25 -18.77
N LYS A 123 3.52 5.36 -19.37
CA LYS A 123 2.53 6.26 -18.76
C LYS A 123 1.24 5.53 -18.45
N GLU A 124 0.75 4.73 -19.40
CA GLU A 124 -0.47 3.93 -19.21
C GLU A 124 -0.32 2.93 -18.06
N LYS A 125 0.83 2.26 -17.95
CA LYS A 125 1.13 1.33 -16.87
C LYS A 125 1.18 2.03 -15.51
N ILE A 126 1.80 3.20 -15.43
CA ILE A 126 1.85 3.98 -14.20
C ILE A 126 0.44 4.34 -13.73
N ILE A 127 -0.39 4.82 -14.65
CA ILE A 127 -1.79 5.18 -14.36
C ILE A 127 -2.56 3.95 -13.88
N GLU A 128 -2.42 2.83 -14.58
CA GLU A 128 -3.09 1.57 -14.24
C GLU A 128 -2.68 1.07 -12.86
N TYR A 129 -1.38 0.97 -12.60
CA TYR A 129 -0.88 0.52 -11.28
C TYR A 129 -1.30 1.47 -10.17
N SER A 130 -1.29 2.78 -10.42
CA SER A 130 -1.71 3.76 -9.42
C SER A 130 -3.19 3.61 -9.06
N LYS A 131 -4.04 3.42 -10.06
CA LYS A 131 -5.46 3.17 -9.86
C LYS A 131 -5.69 1.87 -9.09
N ASN A 132 -4.97 0.81 -9.45
CA ASN A 132 -5.08 -0.49 -8.79
C ASN A 132 -4.63 -0.40 -7.33
N CYS A 133 -3.57 0.35 -7.05
CA CYS A 133 -3.12 0.58 -5.67
C CYS A 133 -4.18 1.30 -4.84
N LEU A 134 -4.81 2.35 -5.38
CA LEU A 134 -5.85 3.10 -4.69
C LEU A 134 -7.09 2.24 -4.43
N GLU A 135 -7.50 1.44 -5.42
CA GLU A 135 -8.62 0.52 -5.27
C GLU A 135 -8.34 -0.56 -4.23
N ASN A 136 -7.15 -1.13 -4.25
CA ASN A 136 -6.75 -2.13 -3.27
C ASN A 136 -6.64 -1.56 -1.87
N GLU A 137 -6.17 -0.30 -1.73
CA GLU A 137 -6.17 0.40 -0.44
C GLU A 137 -7.59 0.52 0.13
N LYS A 138 -8.53 0.94 -0.71
CA LYS A 138 -9.93 1.06 -0.33
C LYS A 138 -10.52 -0.28 0.13
N ASN A 139 -10.25 -1.33 -0.63
CA ASN A 139 -10.71 -2.68 -0.31
C ASN A 139 -10.05 -3.22 0.97
N MET A 140 -8.78 -2.92 1.16
CA MET A 140 -8.05 -3.29 2.37
C MET A 140 -8.65 -2.63 3.61
N ASN A 141 -8.95 -1.35 3.55
CA ASN A 141 -9.58 -0.62 4.65
C ASN A 141 -10.98 -1.16 4.97
N LEU A 142 -11.74 -1.49 3.94
CA LEU A 142 -13.07 -2.09 4.09
C LEU A 142 -12.98 -3.47 4.76
N ASN A 143 -12.03 -4.29 4.33
CA ASN A 143 -11.81 -5.63 4.90
C ASN A 143 -11.28 -5.56 6.33
N PHE A 144 -10.46 -4.58 6.65
CA PHE A 144 -10.04 -4.35 8.04
C PHE A 144 -11.25 -4.06 8.92
N ARG A 145 -12.16 -3.21 8.47
CA ARG A 145 -13.38 -2.88 9.23
C ARG A 145 -14.24 -4.12 9.45
N LYS A 146 -14.43 -4.91 8.42
CA LYS A 146 -15.19 -6.17 8.52
C LYS A 146 -14.53 -7.15 9.50
N PHE A 147 -13.21 -7.26 9.40
CA PHE A 147 -12.44 -8.13 10.30
C PHE A 147 -12.50 -7.64 11.75
N TYR A 148 -12.40 -6.35 11.95
CA TYR A 148 -12.53 -5.73 13.26
C TYR A 148 -13.88 -6.06 13.89
N ASP A 149 -14.97 -5.82 13.16
CA ASP A 149 -16.32 -6.07 13.66
C ASP A 149 -16.59 -7.55 13.94
N ALA A 150 -16.06 -8.43 13.09
CA ALA A 150 -16.29 -9.87 13.21
C ALA A 150 -15.44 -10.57 14.27
N GLU A 151 -14.17 -10.17 14.41
CA GLU A 151 -13.20 -10.91 15.23
C GLU A 151 -12.57 -10.09 16.36
N ILE A 152 -12.16 -8.87 16.10
CA ILE A 152 -11.43 -8.06 17.09
C ILE A 152 -12.37 -7.56 18.18
N LYS A 153 -13.51 -7.07 17.79
CA LYS A 153 -14.50 -6.51 18.71
C LYS A 153 -14.94 -7.53 19.77
N LYS A 154 -15.08 -8.79 19.38
CA LYS A 154 -15.40 -9.88 20.30
C LYS A 154 -14.34 -10.07 21.40
N ILE A 155 -13.07 -9.95 21.02
CA ILE A 155 -11.95 -10.11 21.94
C ILE A 155 -11.88 -8.93 22.90
N LEU A 156 -12.17 -7.72 22.42
CA LEU A 156 -12.11 -6.49 23.21
C LEU A 156 -13.30 -6.32 24.17
N GLN A 157 -14.39 -6.99 23.92
CA GLN A 157 -15.54 -7.05 24.84
C GLN A 157 -15.27 -8.08 25.94
#